data_5703b1b471e1931b5ce48b94acd7744b
#
_entry.id   5703b1b471e1931b5ce48b94acd7744b
#
_cell.length_a   1.000
_cell.length_b   1.000
_cell.length_c   1.000
_cell.angle_alpha   90.00
_cell.angle_beta   90.00
_cell.angle_gamma   90.00
#
_symmetry.space_group_name_H-M   'P 1'
#
loop_
_entity.id
_entity.type
_entity.pdbx_description
1 polymer ?
#
loop_
_entity_poly.entity_id
_entity_poly.type
_entity_poly.pdbx_seq_one_letter_code
_entity_poly.pdbx_strand_id
1 'polypeptide(L)'
;ESMAARPGDITVIYRIRNEQDASLLNEIREICRIRGFALHVLAGPRASSGSWMNADGSNHPDIARLAVMAPWISESDVYVCGPERWTHLVHKSLLRAGTPEEQIHSEEYAW
;
A
#
# COMPACT_ATOMS: atom_id res chain seq x y z
N GLU A 1 -18.91 3.15 -19.33
CA GLU A 1 -18.82 2.65 -18.98
C GLU A 1 -18.55 2.69 -17.91
N SER A 2 -19.01 3.02 -17.34
CA SER A 2 -18.63 2.86 -16.28
C SER A 2 -18.40 1.69 -15.95
N MET A 3 -17.38 1.36 -15.91
CA MET A 3 -17.07 0.15 -15.56
C MET A 3 -16.98 0.01 -14.14
N ALA A 4 -17.51 -0.95 -13.57
CA ALA A 4 -17.26 -1.31 -12.21
C ALA A 4 -15.79 -1.68 -12.12
N ALA A 5 -15.12 -1.19 -11.09
CA ALA A 5 -13.73 -1.55 -10.87
C ALA A 5 -13.63 -3.04 -10.56
N ARG A 6 -12.69 -3.72 -11.19
CA ARG A 6 -12.41 -5.10 -10.88
C ARG A 6 -11.47 -5.15 -9.67
N PRO A 7 -11.49 -6.24 -8.90
CA PRO A 7 -10.52 -6.37 -7.81
C PRO A 7 -9.10 -6.19 -8.34
N GLY A 8 -8.34 -5.34 -7.69
CA GLY A 8 -6.97 -5.05 -8.10
C GLY A 8 -6.81 -3.88 -9.05
N ASP A 9 -7.90 -3.33 -9.60
CA ASP A 9 -7.80 -2.12 -10.44
C ASP A 9 -7.33 -0.93 -9.62
N ILE A 10 -7.75 -0.86 -8.36
CA ILE A 10 -7.31 0.15 -7.43
C ILE A 10 -6.81 -0.54 -6.17
N THR A 11 -5.59 -0.22 -5.80
CA THR A 11 -4.95 -0.81 -4.62
C THR A 11 -4.58 0.30 -3.66
N VAL A 12 -4.95 0.15 -2.40
CA VAL A 12 -4.63 1.11 -1.36
C VAL A 12 -3.60 0.48 -0.42
N ILE A 13 -2.47 1.15 -0.24
CA ILE A 13 -1.43 0.73 0.70
C ILE A 13 -1.39 1.81 1.79
N TYR A 14 -1.78 1.44 2.99
CA TYR A 14 -2.02 2.38 4.07
C TYR A 14 -1.19 2.01 5.29
N ARG A 15 -0.44 2.98 5.81
CA ARG A 15 0.33 2.77 7.03
C ARG A 15 -0.35 3.43 8.19
N ILE A 16 -0.66 2.67 9.22
CA ILE A 16 -1.21 3.23 10.46
C ILE A 16 -0.13 3.22 11.53
N ARG A 17 -0.21 4.17 12.45
CA ARG A 17 0.78 4.31 13.50
C ARG A 17 0.50 3.35 14.65
N ASN A 18 -0.76 3.30 15.07
CA ASN A 18 -1.17 2.47 16.20
C ASN A 18 -2.69 2.30 16.17
N GLU A 19 -3.21 1.67 17.22
CA GLU A 19 -4.64 1.38 17.31
C GLU A 19 -5.52 2.62 17.44
N GLN A 20 -4.94 3.77 17.77
CA GLN A 20 -5.72 5.01 17.83
C GLN A 20 -6.23 5.42 16.47
N ASP A 21 -5.64 4.87 15.41
CA ASP A 21 -6.07 5.14 14.05
C ASP A 21 -7.19 4.21 13.60
N ALA A 22 -7.70 3.36 14.49
CA ALA A 22 -8.63 2.30 14.12
C ALA A 22 -9.95 2.80 13.51
N SER A 23 -10.47 3.94 14.02
CA SER A 23 -11.73 4.46 13.47
C SER A 23 -11.61 4.80 12.00
N LEU A 24 -10.56 5.54 11.66
CA LEU A 24 -10.31 5.91 10.26
C LEU A 24 -10.03 4.67 9.43
N LEU A 25 -9.28 3.73 9.98
CA LEU A 25 -8.99 2.49 9.29
C LEU A 25 -10.26 1.72 8.97
N ASN A 26 -11.20 1.66 9.92
CA ASN A 26 -12.46 0.96 9.69
C ASN A 26 -13.27 1.61 8.58
N GLU A 27 -13.26 2.95 8.49
CA GLU A 27 -13.93 3.65 7.41
C GLU A 27 -13.30 3.32 6.06
N ILE A 28 -11.96 3.30 6.01
CA ILE A 28 -11.24 2.98 4.78
C ILE A 28 -11.52 1.55 4.35
N ARG A 29 -11.53 0.62 5.31
CA ARG A 29 -11.82 -0.78 5.02
C ARG A 29 -13.22 -0.94 4.43
N GLU A 30 -14.19 -0.21 4.97
CA GLU A 30 -15.55 -0.30 4.49
C GLU A 30 -15.68 0.25 3.07
N ILE A 31 -15.03 1.38 2.80
CA ILE A 31 -15.04 1.98 1.47
C ILE A 31 -14.41 1.01 0.46
N CYS A 32 -13.26 0.43 0.82
CA CYS A 32 -12.57 -0.49 -0.07
C CYS A 32 -13.39 -1.74 -0.32
N ARG A 33 -14.07 -2.24 0.72
CA ARG A 33 -14.93 -3.42 0.57
C ARG A 33 -16.09 -3.13 -0.38
N ILE A 34 -16.74 -1.99 -0.20
CA ILE A 34 -17.90 -1.64 -1.03
C ILE A 34 -17.51 -1.43 -2.48
N ARG A 35 -16.36 -0.79 -2.70
CA ARG A 35 -15.93 -0.45 -4.05
C ARG A 35 -15.09 -1.51 -4.73
N GLY A 36 -14.75 -2.56 -3.99
CA GLY A 36 -13.94 -3.64 -4.55
C GLY A 36 -12.46 -3.28 -4.70
N PHE A 37 -11.96 -2.31 -3.93
CA PHE A 37 -10.55 -1.95 -3.94
C PHE A 37 -9.76 -2.93 -3.08
N ALA A 38 -8.54 -3.23 -3.50
CA ALA A 38 -7.62 -4.01 -2.68
C ALA A 38 -7.03 -3.09 -1.61
N LEU A 39 -6.96 -3.56 -0.37
CA LEU A 39 -6.44 -2.75 0.72
C LEU A 39 -5.37 -3.53 1.47
N HIS A 40 -4.21 -2.92 1.63
CA HIS A 40 -3.11 -3.48 2.42
C HIS A 40 -2.76 -2.48 3.51
N VAL A 41 -2.94 -2.90 4.76
CA VAL A 41 -2.67 -2.06 5.92
C VAL A 41 -1.40 -2.55 6.59
N LEU A 42 -0.48 -1.64 6.83
CA LEU A 42 0.80 -1.96 7.45
C LEU A 42 0.92 -1.19 8.76
N ALA A 43 1.29 -1.90 9.83
CA ALA A 43 1.43 -1.33 11.16
C ALA A 43 2.56 -2.04 11.88
N GLY A 44 3.07 -1.41 12.94
CA GLY A 44 4.10 -2.03 13.75
C GLY A 44 5.50 -1.91 13.16
N PRO A 45 6.47 -2.66 13.69
CA PRO A 45 7.86 -2.53 13.27
C PRO A 45 8.09 -2.89 11.82
N ARG A 46 8.93 -2.11 11.14
CA ARG A 46 9.37 -2.45 9.80
C ARG A 46 10.51 -3.46 9.88
N ALA A 47 10.74 -4.17 8.77
CA ALA A 47 11.80 -5.17 8.72
C ALA A 47 13.17 -4.53 8.90
N SER A 48 13.37 -3.31 8.38
CA SER A 48 14.61 -2.56 8.56
C SER A 48 14.34 -1.10 8.24
N SER A 49 15.34 -0.24 8.44
CA SER A 49 15.19 1.19 8.14
C SER A 49 15.04 1.45 6.65
N GLY A 50 15.50 0.56 5.80
CA GLY A 50 15.37 0.70 4.36
C GLY A 50 14.17 -0.03 3.79
N SER A 51 13.31 -0.58 4.65
CA SER A 51 12.16 -1.36 4.22
C SER A 51 10.87 -0.64 4.60
N TRP A 52 9.83 -0.82 3.79
CA TRP A 52 8.50 -0.34 4.14
C TRP A 52 7.59 -1.49 4.57
N MET A 53 8.04 -2.72 4.38
CA MET A 53 7.29 -3.90 4.83
C MET A 53 7.54 -4.19 6.29
N ASN A 54 6.58 -4.83 6.95
CA ASN A 54 6.73 -5.20 8.34
C ASN A 54 7.71 -6.34 8.52
N ALA A 55 8.31 -6.39 9.71
CA ALA A 55 9.15 -7.52 10.08
C ALA A 55 8.29 -8.77 10.15
N ASP A 56 8.72 -9.83 9.46
CA ASP A 56 7.99 -11.10 9.44
C ASP A 56 8.92 -12.28 9.65
N GLY A 57 10.18 -11.99 10.03
CA GLY A 57 11.15 -13.05 10.25
C GLY A 57 11.84 -13.53 8.98
N SER A 58 11.46 -13.03 7.82
CA SER A 58 12.08 -13.42 6.56
C SER A 58 13.15 -12.41 6.16
N ASN A 59 14.01 -12.83 5.23
CA ASN A 59 15.02 -11.94 4.66
C ASN A 59 14.66 -11.54 3.23
N HIS A 60 13.40 -11.73 2.83
CA HIS A 60 13.00 -11.39 1.47
C HIS A 60 12.94 -9.88 1.30
N PRO A 61 13.46 -9.35 0.18
CA PRO A 61 13.38 -7.92 -0.09
C PRO A 61 11.93 -7.49 -0.34
N ASP A 62 11.66 -6.20 -0.12
CA ASP A 62 10.32 -5.66 -0.25
C ASP A 62 9.72 -5.92 -1.63
N ILE A 63 10.53 -5.81 -2.69
CA ILE A 63 10.02 -6.01 -4.04
C ILE A 63 9.50 -7.44 -4.25
N ALA A 64 10.18 -8.42 -3.66
CA ALA A 64 9.73 -9.81 -3.75
C ALA A 64 8.45 -10.03 -2.96
N ARG A 65 8.36 -9.41 -1.79
CA ARG A 65 7.16 -9.53 -0.95
C ARG A 65 5.97 -8.83 -1.58
N LEU A 66 6.22 -7.69 -2.24
CA LEU A 66 5.18 -6.96 -2.96
C LEU A 66 4.62 -7.81 -4.10
N ALA A 67 5.48 -8.52 -4.81
CA ALA A 67 5.05 -9.37 -5.91
C ALA A 67 4.12 -10.49 -5.45
N VAL A 68 4.33 -11.00 -4.23
CA VAL A 68 3.45 -12.00 -3.64
C VAL A 68 2.17 -11.38 -3.15
N MET A 69 2.28 -10.22 -2.48
CA MET A 69 1.14 -9.54 -1.89
C MET A 69 0.16 -9.02 -2.95
N ALA A 70 0.70 -8.48 -4.02
CA ALA A 70 -0.12 -7.83 -5.06
C ALA A 70 0.48 -8.08 -6.43
N PRO A 71 0.31 -9.30 -6.99
CA PRO A 71 0.91 -9.61 -8.29
C PRO A 71 0.37 -8.76 -9.44
N TRP A 72 -0.76 -8.08 -9.23
CA TRP A 72 -1.38 -7.21 -10.24
C TRP A 72 -0.92 -5.76 -10.14
N ILE A 73 0.04 -5.46 -9.27
CA ILE A 73 0.31 -4.07 -8.87
C ILE A 73 0.71 -3.16 -10.04
N SER A 74 1.35 -3.72 -11.07
CA SER A 74 1.78 -2.90 -12.22
C SER A 74 0.60 -2.42 -13.07
N GLU A 75 -0.57 -3.04 -12.90
CA GLU A 75 -1.76 -2.69 -13.67
C GLU A 75 -2.79 -1.95 -12.83
N SER A 76 -2.42 -1.56 -11.62
CA SER A 76 -3.35 -0.95 -10.67
C SER A 76 -3.05 0.53 -10.49
N ASP A 77 -4.09 1.33 -10.24
CA ASP A 77 -3.89 2.66 -9.69
C ASP A 77 -3.64 2.46 -8.20
N VAL A 78 -2.51 2.95 -7.71
CA VAL A 78 -2.07 2.68 -6.35
C VAL A 78 -2.13 3.96 -5.53
N TYR A 79 -2.84 3.92 -4.41
CA TYR A 79 -2.93 5.02 -3.47
C TYR A 79 -2.13 4.65 -2.23
N VAL A 80 -1.10 5.45 -1.93
CA VAL A 80 -0.17 5.18 -0.84
C VAL A 80 -0.35 6.26 0.21
N CYS A 81 -0.71 5.86 1.42
CA CYS A 81 -0.97 6.80 2.50
C CYS A 81 -0.08 6.49 3.69
N GLY A 82 0.78 7.42 4.09
CA GLY A 82 1.69 7.21 5.20
C GLY A 82 2.68 8.34 5.36
N PRO A 83 3.65 8.17 6.28
CA PRO A 83 4.69 9.18 6.49
C PRO A 83 5.58 9.33 5.26
N GLU A 84 6.16 10.51 5.09
CA GLU A 84 6.93 10.85 3.89
C GLU A 84 8.00 9.82 3.53
N ARG A 85 8.86 9.46 4.48
CA ARG A 85 9.97 8.54 4.17
C ARG A 85 9.45 7.15 3.78
N TRP A 86 8.39 6.72 4.44
CA TRP A 86 7.77 5.43 4.16
C TRP A 86 7.14 5.43 2.76
N THR A 87 6.42 6.51 2.42
CA THR A 87 5.79 6.59 1.10
C THR A 87 6.83 6.60 -0.02
N HIS A 88 7.99 7.22 0.21
CA HIS A 88 9.06 7.22 -0.78
C HIS A 88 9.59 5.81 -1.03
N LEU A 89 9.72 5.01 0.03
CA LEU A 89 10.18 3.62 -0.11
C LEU A 89 9.17 2.80 -0.89
N VAL A 90 7.88 2.99 -0.60
CA VAL A 90 6.82 2.30 -1.33
C VAL A 90 6.85 2.70 -2.81
N HIS A 91 6.98 3.99 -3.08
CA HIS A 91 7.03 4.52 -4.45
C HIS A 91 8.15 3.85 -5.26
N LYS A 92 9.33 3.75 -4.67
CA LYS A 92 10.47 3.12 -5.35
C LYS A 92 10.19 1.66 -5.66
N SER A 93 9.59 0.93 -4.73
CA SER A 93 9.23 -0.46 -4.97
C SER A 93 8.19 -0.60 -6.06
N LEU A 94 7.20 0.30 -6.09
CA LEU A 94 6.16 0.26 -7.11
C LEU A 94 6.75 0.50 -8.50
N LEU A 95 7.64 1.47 -8.64
CA LEU A 95 8.30 1.72 -9.92
C LEU A 95 9.09 0.50 -10.36
N ARG A 96 9.80 -0.14 -9.44
CA ARG A 96 10.58 -1.34 -9.76
C ARG A 96 9.69 -2.52 -10.13
N ALA A 97 8.47 -2.55 -9.59
CA ALA A 97 7.52 -3.61 -9.91
C ALA A 97 6.81 -3.37 -11.23
N GLY A 98 7.06 -2.22 -11.87
CA GLY A 98 6.48 -1.93 -13.18
C GLY A 98 5.26 -1.04 -13.15
N THR A 99 4.89 -0.49 -11.99
CA THR A 99 3.75 0.42 -11.91
C THR A 99 4.15 1.76 -12.53
N PRO A 100 3.41 2.27 -13.53
CA PRO A 100 3.75 3.56 -14.12
C PRO A 100 3.62 4.69 -13.09
N GLU A 101 4.49 5.67 -13.19
CA GLU A 101 4.51 6.79 -12.27
C GLU A 101 3.15 7.48 -12.17
N GLU A 102 2.47 7.64 -13.29
CA GLU A 102 1.18 8.34 -13.33
C GLU A 102 0.06 7.56 -12.63
N GLN A 103 0.30 6.30 -12.31
CA GLN A 103 -0.66 5.48 -11.58
C GLN A 103 -0.40 5.44 -10.08
N ILE A 104 0.64 6.14 -9.62
CA ILE A 104 1.00 6.14 -8.20
C ILE A 104 0.57 7.48 -7.58
N HIS A 105 -0.31 7.43 -6.59
CA HIS A 105 -0.85 8.60 -5.91
C HIS A 105 -0.49 8.51 -4.43
N SER A 106 0.14 9.55 -3.90
CA SER A 106 0.62 9.54 -2.52
C SER A 106 -0.06 10.60 -1.69
N GLU A 107 -0.37 10.24 -0.43
CA GLU A 107 -0.85 11.18 0.56
C GLU A 107 0.09 11.05 1.73
N GLU A 108 0.87 12.07 1.99
CA GLU A 108 1.87 12.04 3.05
C GLU A 108 1.40 12.80 4.28
N TYR A 109 1.72 12.27 5.44
CA TYR A 109 1.40 12.96 6.67
C TYR A 109 2.49 12.71 7.70
N ALA A 110 2.61 13.65 8.67
CA ALA A 110 3.57 13.54 9.75
C ALA A 110 2.92 12.84 10.93
N TRP A 111 3.72 12.09 11.65
CA TRP A 111 3.27 11.45 12.88
C TRP A 111 3.92 12.11 14.09
#